data_13a9f51565af7b903cb979fd579f64ad
#
_entry.id   13a9f51565af7b903cb979fd579f64ad
#
_cell.length_a   1.000
_cell.length_b   1.000
_cell.length_c   1.000
_cell.angle_alpha   90.00
_cell.angle_beta   90.00
_cell.angle_gamma   90.00
#
_symmetry.space_group_name_H-M   'P 1'
#
loop_
_entity.id
_entity.type
_entity.pdbx_description
1 polymer ?
#
loop_
_entity_poly.entity_id
_entity_poly.type
_entity_poly.pdbx_seq_one_letter_code
_entity_poly.pdbx_strand_id
1 'polypeptide(L)'
;MKKIFKHILLSALTITAVASCADDRNNFLPEDSFGFNKTAGNNVVTLPIYGGSYDIAVIKSGKGLNEGVVNITTSNHDLLNYNKQYGVEYIPLPSNQELYSFNTESLTFGLDDVTKPVTVTWDIAKVAEFMEKEPANKYCIPVALRSDDLEVNEGREVFILNLV
;
A
#
# COMPACT_ATOMS: atom_id res chain seq x y z
N MET A 1 -61.03 -25.84 15.38
CA MET A 1 -59.88 -26.23 14.59
C MET A 1 -59.43 -25.21 13.53
N LYS A 2 -60.25 -24.34 12.97
CA LYS A 2 -59.86 -23.37 11.94
C LYS A 2 -59.01 -22.16 12.46
N LYS A 3 -59.05 -21.83 13.74
CA LYS A 3 -58.29 -20.67 14.29
C LYS A 3 -56.82 -20.98 14.63
N ILE A 4 -56.51 -22.22 14.96
CA ILE A 4 -55.13 -22.64 15.29
C ILE A 4 -54.25 -22.71 14.05
N PHE A 5 -54.81 -23.10 12.90
CA PHE A 5 -54.08 -23.18 11.63
C PHE A 5 -53.65 -21.81 11.10
N LYS A 6 -54.41 -20.73 11.40
CA LYS A 6 -54.05 -19.38 10.96
C LYS A 6 -52.85 -18.82 11.69
N HIS A 7 -52.64 -19.18 12.95
CA HIS A 7 -51.51 -18.70 13.73
C HIS A 7 -50.21 -19.47 13.42
N ILE A 8 -50.32 -20.74 13.07
CA ILE A 8 -49.15 -21.55 12.66
C ILE A 8 -48.65 -21.09 11.29
N LEU A 9 -49.53 -20.72 10.37
CA LEU A 9 -49.13 -20.24 9.04
C LEU A 9 -48.48 -18.84 9.11
N LEU A 10 -48.91 -17.99 10.05
CA LEU A 10 -48.33 -16.65 10.21
C LEU A 10 -46.98 -16.65 10.91
N SER A 11 -46.74 -17.61 11.82
CA SER A 11 -45.45 -17.77 12.50
C SER A 11 -44.41 -18.45 11.61
N ALA A 12 -44.80 -19.28 10.64
CA ALA A 12 -43.87 -19.85 9.67
C ALA A 12 -43.40 -18.84 8.62
N LEU A 13 -44.21 -17.80 8.31
CA LEU A 13 -43.86 -16.77 7.33
C LEU A 13 -42.90 -15.71 7.92
N THR A 14 -42.91 -15.51 9.25
CA THR A 14 -42.02 -14.53 9.89
C THR A 14 -40.60 -15.06 10.12
N ILE A 15 -40.38 -16.36 10.16
CA ILE A 15 -39.05 -16.95 10.36
C ILE A 15 -38.23 -16.97 9.08
N THR A 16 -38.85 -16.98 7.92
CA THR A 16 -38.14 -16.96 6.61
C THR A 16 -37.65 -15.59 6.16
N ALA A 17 -38.13 -14.49 6.80
CA ALA A 17 -37.70 -13.14 6.44
C ALA A 17 -36.43 -12.67 7.14
N VAL A 18 -35.93 -13.40 8.16
CA VAL A 18 -34.74 -13.01 8.93
C VAL A 18 -33.47 -13.69 8.46
N ALA A 19 -33.59 -14.73 7.62
CA ALA A 19 -32.45 -15.49 7.09
C ALA A 19 -31.87 -14.92 5.79
N SER A 20 -32.45 -13.84 5.23
CA SER A 20 -32.06 -13.25 3.95
C SER A 20 -31.21 -11.98 4.07
N CYS A 21 -30.78 -11.58 5.27
CA CYS A 21 -29.95 -10.38 5.45
C CYS A 21 -28.50 -10.68 5.85
N ALA A 22 -28.08 -11.92 5.74
CA ALA A 22 -26.68 -12.27 5.94
C ALA A 22 -26.04 -12.44 4.58
N ASP A 23 -25.00 -11.68 4.32
CA ASP A 23 -23.92 -11.92 3.38
C ASP A 23 -23.79 -11.12 2.05
N ASP A 24 -24.71 -10.27 1.69
CA ASP A 24 -24.49 -9.48 0.47
C ASP A 24 -23.47 -8.33 0.61
N ARG A 25 -23.05 -7.98 1.82
CA ARG A 25 -22.10 -6.87 2.01
C ARG A 25 -20.70 -7.18 1.47
N ASN A 26 -20.27 -8.44 1.55
CA ASN A 26 -18.96 -8.85 1.08
C ASN A 26 -18.88 -8.97 -0.45
N ASN A 27 -20.02 -9.09 -1.15
CA ASN A 27 -20.03 -9.18 -2.62
C ASN A 27 -19.73 -7.87 -3.32
N PHE A 28 -19.80 -6.72 -2.61
CA PHE A 28 -19.52 -5.40 -3.17
C PHE A 28 -18.12 -4.87 -2.84
N LEU A 29 -17.39 -5.55 -1.94
CA LEU A 29 -16.01 -5.17 -1.66
C LEU A 29 -15.07 -5.79 -2.71
N PRO A 30 -14.04 -5.05 -3.14
CA PRO A 30 -13.02 -5.60 -4.02
C PRO A 30 -12.26 -6.75 -3.33
N GLU A 31 -11.60 -7.58 -4.13
CA GLU A 31 -10.68 -8.60 -3.61
C GLU A 31 -9.55 -7.94 -2.80
N ASP A 32 -8.94 -8.73 -1.90
CA ASP A 32 -7.85 -8.23 -1.08
C ASP A 32 -6.65 -7.86 -1.94
N SER A 33 -6.05 -6.73 -1.61
CA SER A 33 -4.95 -6.16 -2.39
C SER A 33 -4.03 -5.32 -1.50
N PHE A 34 -2.77 -5.16 -1.93
CA PHE A 34 -1.80 -4.30 -1.28
C PHE A 34 -1.66 -2.95 -1.97
N GLY A 35 -1.20 -1.95 -1.22
CA GLY A 35 -0.85 -0.65 -1.75
C GLY A 35 -0.23 0.25 -0.69
N PHE A 36 0.39 1.34 -1.12
CA PHE A 36 0.77 2.40 -0.19
C PHE A 36 -0.48 3.18 0.27
N ASN A 37 -0.46 3.65 1.52
CA ASN A 37 -1.55 4.45 2.09
C ASN A 37 -1.53 5.88 1.53
N LYS A 38 -1.74 6.01 0.23
CA LYS A 38 -1.83 7.28 -0.51
C LYS A 38 -2.91 7.19 -1.59
N THR A 39 -3.36 8.32 -2.06
CA THR A 39 -4.23 8.38 -3.24
C THR A 39 -3.43 7.98 -4.47
N ALA A 40 -4.01 7.16 -5.33
CA ALA A 40 -3.39 6.76 -6.59
C ALA A 40 -2.86 7.99 -7.36
N GLY A 41 -1.61 7.92 -7.84
CA GLY A 41 -0.95 9.00 -8.55
C GLY A 41 -0.38 10.15 -7.70
N ASN A 42 -0.55 10.11 -6.36
CA ASN A 42 0.02 11.11 -5.45
C ASN A 42 0.90 10.45 -4.38
N ASN A 43 1.85 9.64 -4.82
CA ASN A 43 2.71 8.84 -3.95
C ASN A 43 4.09 9.48 -3.79
N VAL A 44 4.17 10.81 -3.75
CA VAL A 44 5.42 11.55 -3.52
C VAL A 44 5.34 12.27 -2.20
N VAL A 45 6.41 12.20 -1.42
CA VAL A 45 6.65 13.07 -0.28
C VAL A 45 8.00 13.74 -0.44
N THR A 46 8.06 15.04 -0.17
CA THR A 46 9.31 15.80 -0.16
C THR A 46 9.78 15.96 1.27
N LEU A 47 11.01 15.51 1.54
CA LEU A 47 11.59 15.44 2.87
C LEU A 47 12.96 16.11 2.89
N PRO A 48 13.28 16.84 3.95
CA PRO A 48 14.62 17.36 4.14
C PRO A 48 15.59 16.21 4.46
N ILE A 49 16.78 16.22 3.86
CA ILE A 49 17.79 15.16 4.06
C ILE A 49 18.17 14.98 5.53
N TYR A 50 18.15 16.04 6.34
CA TYR A 50 18.48 15.98 7.76
C TYR A 50 17.46 15.23 8.63
N GLY A 51 16.30 14.82 8.06
CA GLY A 51 15.33 13.98 8.76
C GLY A 51 15.84 12.55 9.04
N GLY A 52 16.71 12.02 8.18
CA GLY A 52 17.39 10.74 8.37
C GLY A 52 16.52 9.50 8.23
N SER A 53 15.20 9.61 8.35
CA SER A 53 14.26 8.48 8.18
C SER A 53 12.84 8.92 7.88
N TYR A 54 12.04 7.99 7.34
CA TYR A 54 10.61 8.17 7.10
C TYR A 54 9.86 6.84 7.13
N ASP A 55 8.68 6.83 7.77
CA ASP A 55 7.80 5.67 7.80
C ASP A 55 6.75 5.76 6.71
N ILE A 56 6.71 4.74 5.87
CA ILE A 56 5.72 4.59 4.80
C ILE A 56 4.70 3.55 5.26
N ALA A 57 3.42 3.87 5.24
CA ALA A 57 2.37 2.93 5.56
C ALA A 57 2.00 2.09 4.32
N VAL A 58 2.15 0.78 4.44
CA VAL A 58 1.61 -0.22 3.51
C VAL A 58 0.29 -0.71 4.05
N ILE A 59 -0.72 -0.76 3.19
CA ILE A 59 -2.07 -1.21 3.54
C ILE A 59 -2.45 -2.48 2.79
N LYS A 60 -3.21 -3.33 3.46
CA LYS A 60 -4.03 -4.38 2.87
C LYS A 60 -5.48 -3.89 2.88
N SER A 61 -6.15 -3.92 1.74
CA SER A 61 -7.52 -3.46 1.56
C SER A 61 -8.32 -4.49 0.79
N GLY A 62 -9.64 -4.51 1.00
CA GLY A 62 -10.54 -5.45 0.34
C GLY A 62 -11.48 -6.13 1.32
N LYS A 63 -11.82 -7.37 1.07
CA LYS A 63 -12.74 -8.19 1.89
C LYS A 63 -12.16 -8.60 3.24
N GLY A 64 -10.82 -8.61 3.40
CA GLY A 64 -10.13 -9.08 4.61
C GLY A 64 -10.13 -10.60 4.76
N LEU A 65 -10.28 -11.34 3.69
CA LEU A 65 -10.41 -12.80 3.71
C LEU A 65 -9.08 -13.53 3.49
N ASN A 66 -8.06 -12.83 3.01
CA ASN A 66 -6.78 -13.43 2.64
C ASN A 66 -5.62 -12.87 3.47
N GLU A 67 -4.70 -13.77 3.79
CA GLU A 67 -3.37 -13.42 4.26
C GLU A 67 -2.45 -13.22 3.06
N GLY A 68 -1.29 -12.57 3.24
CA GLY A 68 -0.33 -12.45 2.16
C GLY A 68 0.95 -11.78 2.58
N VAL A 69 1.95 -11.93 1.73
CA VAL A 69 3.27 -11.30 1.87
C VAL A 69 3.45 -10.27 0.77
N VAL A 70 3.91 -9.09 1.14
CA VAL A 70 4.32 -8.06 0.20
C VAL A 70 5.80 -7.75 0.37
N ASN A 71 6.54 -7.79 -0.73
CA ASN A 71 7.97 -7.49 -0.78
C ASN A 71 8.18 -6.00 -1.04
N ILE A 72 9.15 -5.43 -0.35
CA ILE A 72 9.57 -4.04 -0.45
C ILE A 72 10.87 -4.01 -1.25
N THR A 73 10.88 -3.22 -2.31
CA THR A 73 12.05 -3.13 -3.19
C THR A 73 12.23 -1.71 -3.73
N THR A 74 13.32 -1.48 -4.42
CA THR A 74 13.53 -0.28 -5.23
C THR A 74 13.35 -0.63 -6.70
N SER A 75 12.73 0.24 -7.48
CA SER A 75 12.50 0.00 -8.89
C SER A 75 12.76 1.24 -9.74
N ASN A 76 13.90 1.24 -10.42
CA ASN A 76 14.21 2.29 -11.39
C ASN A 76 13.25 2.26 -12.59
N HIS A 77 12.75 1.08 -12.96
CA HIS A 77 11.78 0.93 -14.04
C HIS A 77 10.46 1.64 -13.69
N ASP A 78 9.94 1.41 -12.49
CA ASP A 78 8.70 2.05 -12.05
C ASP A 78 8.88 3.57 -11.90
N LEU A 79 10.05 4.01 -11.42
CA LEU A 79 10.38 5.43 -11.36
C LEU A 79 10.39 6.08 -12.75
N LEU A 80 10.98 5.43 -13.76
CA LEU A 80 10.97 5.92 -15.13
C LEU A 80 9.56 6.03 -15.71
N ASN A 81 8.70 5.04 -15.44
CA ASN A 81 7.29 5.07 -15.83
C ASN A 81 6.55 6.22 -15.14
N TYR A 82 6.79 6.39 -13.83
CA TYR A 82 6.24 7.50 -13.05
C TYR A 82 6.66 8.86 -13.62
N ASN A 83 7.95 9.06 -13.85
CA ASN A 83 8.50 10.29 -14.43
C ASN A 83 7.84 10.62 -15.78
N LYS A 84 7.70 9.61 -16.64
CA LYS A 84 7.06 9.77 -17.96
C LYS A 84 5.56 10.12 -17.83
N GLN A 85 4.85 9.46 -16.93
CA GLN A 85 3.42 9.66 -16.73
C GLN A 85 3.10 11.06 -16.20
N TYR A 86 3.92 11.57 -15.27
CA TYR A 86 3.65 12.83 -14.57
C TYR A 86 4.50 14.01 -15.06
N GLY A 87 5.36 13.81 -16.07
CA GLY A 87 6.19 14.88 -16.63
C GLY A 87 7.21 15.43 -15.62
N VAL A 88 7.76 14.58 -14.76
CA VAL A 88 8.76 14.92 -13.75
C VAL A 88 10.08 14.21 -14.04
N GLU A 89 11.17 14.68 -13.41
CA GLU A 89 12.53 14.16 -13.62
C GLU A 89 13.17 13.83 -12.27
N TYR A 90 12.65 12.83 -11.57
CA TYR A 90 13.29 12.29 -10.37
C TYR A 90 14.44 11.35 -10.76
N ILE A 91 15.55 11.45 -10.05
CA ILE A 91 16.73 10.62 -10.21
C ILE A 91 16.88 9.72 -8.98
N PRO A 92 16.95 8.40 -9.13
CA PRO A 92 17.06 7.51 -8.00
C PRO A 92 18.44 7.63 -7.36
N LEU A 93 18.49 7.70 -6.02
CA LEU A 93 19.72 7.47 -5.29
C LEU A 93 20.18 6.02 -5.52
N PRO A 94 21.50 5.79 -5.77
CA PRO A 94 22.01 4.45 -6.04
C PRO A 94 21.89 3.55 -4.80
N SER A 95 21.22 2.41 -4.96
CA SER A 95 21.00 1.43 -3.88
C SER A 95 22.28 0.68 -3.48
N ASN A 96 23.29 0.63 -4.36
CA ASN A 96 24.55 -0.09 -4.15
C ASN A 96 25.63 0.72 -3.38
N GLN A 97 25.33 1.95 -2.96
CA GLN A 97 26.28 2.84 -2.25
C GLN A 97 25.97 2.98 -0.76
N GLU A 98 25.11 2.16 -0.21
CA GLU A 98 24.72 2.20 1.20
C GLU A 98 24.25 3.60 1.67
N LEU A 99 23.60 4.35 0.75
CA LEU A 99 23.07 5.68 1.04
C LEU A 99 21.78 5.60 1.87
N TYR A 100 21.03 4.50 1.73
CA TYR A 100 19.79 4.25 2.43
C TYR A 100 19.54 2.76 2.61
N SER A 101 18.63 2.43 3.51
CA SER A 101 18.19 1.06 3.80
C SER A 101 16.72 1.01 4.20
N PHE A 102 16.12 -0.17 4.08
CA PHE A 102 14.81 -0.48 4.63
C PHE A 102 14.95 -1.28 5.93
N ASN A 103 14.07 -1.07 6.89
CA ASN A 103 14.02 -1.86 8.12
C ASN A 103 13.59 -3.32 7.87
N THR A 104 12.93 -3.58 6.73
CA THR A 104 12.52 -4.92 6.29
C THR A 104 12.41 -4.97 4.77
N GLU A 105 12.64 -6.15 4.21
CA GLU A 105 12.47 -6.42 2.77
C GLU A 105 11.08 -7.00 2.45
N SER A 106 10.32 -7.41 3.48
CA SER A 106 8.97 -7.93 3.30
C SER A 106 8.10 -7.70 4.53
N LEU A 107 6.78 -7.63 4.31
CA LEU A 107 5.75 -7.57 5.34
C LEU A 107 4.76 -8.71 5.14
N THR A 108 4.52 -9.48 6.20
CA THR A 108 3.46 -10.49 6.23
C THR A 108 2.20 -9.90 6.84
N PHE A 109 1.08 -10.00 6.15
CA PHE A 109 -0.24 -9.56 6.61
C PHE A 109 -1.10 -10.78 6.92
N GLY A 110 -1.55 -10.90 8.16
CA GLY A 110 -2.61 -11.84 8.57
C GLY A 110 -4.00 -11.32 8.18
N LEU A 111 -5.03 -12.10 8.53
CA LEU A 111 -6.42 -11.75 8.18
C LEU A 111 -6.84 -10.38 8.72
N ASP A 112 -6.52 -10.10 9.99
CA ASP A 112 -6.92 -8.86 10.68
C ASP A 112 -5.97 -7.68 10.46
N ASP A 113 -4.85 -7.90 9.80
CA ASP A 113 -3.87 -6.84 9.53
C ASP A 113 -4.36 -5.92 8.42
N VAL A 114 -4.40 -4.62 8.69
CA VAL A 114 -4.81 -3.59 7.73
C VAL A 114 -3.65 -2.71 7.30
N THR A 115 -2.76 -2.37 8.23
CA THR A 115 -1.67 -1.43 7.97
C THR A 115 -0.40 -1.86 8.67
N LYS A 116 0.73 -1.83 7.94
CA LYS A 116 2.07 -2.03 8.52
C LYS A 116 3.04 -0.98 7.99
N PRO A 117 3.95 -0.46 8.84
CA PRO A 117 4.94 0.51 8.41
C PRO A 117 6.17 -0.15 7.80
N VAL A 118 6.77 0.55 6.84
CA VAL A 118 8.14 0.32 6.38
C VAL A 118 8.93 1.57 6.68
N THR A 119 10.01 1.46 7.44
CA THR A 119 10.91 2.57 7.72
C THR A 119 12.03 2.59 6.69
N VAL A 120 12.16 3.70 6.00
CA VAL A 120 13.32 4.01 5.15
C VAL A 120 14.25 4.91 5.93
N THR A 121 15.51 4.52 6.06
CA THR A 121 16.55 5.30 6.75
C THR A 121 17.66 5.64 5.76
N TRP A 122 18.20 6.86 5.82
CA TRP A 122 19.30 7.28 4.98
C TRP A 122 20.43 7.91 5.77
N ASP A 123 21.66 7.74 5.26
CA ASP A 123 22.86 8.38 5.82
C ASP A 123 22.91 9.84 5.36
N ILE A 124 22.64 10.74 6.29
CA ILE A 124 22.54 12.18 6.02
C ILE A 124 23.82 12.72 5.37
N ALA A 125 24.99 12.32 5.89
CA ALA A 125 26.27 12.84 5.41
C ALA A 125 26.58 12.33 4.00
N LYS A 126 26.40 11.03 3.78
CA LYS A 126 26.65 10.42 2.46
C LYS A 126 25.67 10.93 1.39
N VAL A 127 24.39 11.08 1.75
CA VAL A 127 23.37 11.60 0.83
C VAL A 127 23.67 13.06 0.49
N ALA A 128 24.01 13.90 1.46
CA ALA A 128 24.40 15.29 1.22
C ALA A 128 25.60 15.38 0.28
N GLU A 129 26.70 14.63 0.56
CA GLU A 129 27.88 14.59 -0.31
C GLU A 129 27.55 14.12 -1.72
N PHE A 130 26.63 13.13 -1.85
CA PHE A 130 26.21 12.65 -3.16
C PHE A 130 25.44 13.72 -3.94
N MET A 131 24.51 14.41 -3.29
CA MET A 131 23.68 15.43 -3.91
C MET A 131 24.43 16.71 -4.28
N GLU A 132 25.49 17.04 -3.56
CA GLU A 132 26.34 18.20 -3.84
C GLU A 132 27.05 18.14 -5.21
N LYS A 133 27.22 16.92 -5.77
CA LYS A 133 27.86 16.74 -7.09
C LYS A 133 27.03 17.30 -8.22
N GLU A 134 25.73 17.23 -8.12
CA GLU A 134 24.78 17.73 -9.12
C GLU A 134 23.53 18.30 -8.43
N PRO A 135 23.64 19.50 -7.85
CA PRO A 135 22.59 20.06 -6.96
C PRO A 135 21.31 20.48 -7.67
N ALA A 136 21.31 20.52 -9.00
CA ALA A 136 20.10 20.81 -9.77
C ALA A 136 19.17 19.61 -9.92
N ASN A 137 19.65 18.40 -9.61
CA ASN A 137 18.90 17.16 -9.75
C ASN A 137 17.89 16.98 -8.58
N LYS A 138 16.77 16.36 -8.91
CA LYS A 138 15.75 15.97 -7.92
C LYS A 138 15.98 14.52 -7.51
N TYR A 139 16.78 14.30 -6.48
CA TYR A 139 17.11 12.96 -6.02
C TYR A 139 15.99 12.35 -5.18
N CYS A 140 15.75 11.06 -5.36
CA CYS A 140 14.72 10.34 -4.63
C CYS A 140 15.12 8.91 -4.27
N ILE A 141 14.38 8.33 -3.32
CA ILE A 141 14.37 6.90 -3.03
C ILE A 141 13.03 6.36 -3.55
N PRO A 142 13.02 5.60 -4.67
CA PRO A 142 11.82 4.96 -5.17
C PRO A 142 11.57 3.66 -4.41
N VAL A 143 10.45 3.56 -3.73
CA VAL A 143 10.02 2.36 -2.99
C VAL A 143 8.89 1.71 -3.77
N ALA A 144 9.00 0.42 -4.06
CA ALA A 144 8.01 -0.34 -4.82
C ALA A 144 7.53 -1.56 -4.04
N LEU A 145 6.24 -1.89 -4.22
CA LEU A 145 5.61 -3.10 -3.69
C LEU A 145 5.54 -4.18 -4.77
N ARG A 146 5.79 -5.44 -4.35
CA ARG A 146 5.60 -6.65 -5.18
C ARG A 146 5.01 -7.75 -4.32
N SER A 147 4.05 -8.49 -4.85
CA SER A 147 3.48 -9.65 -4.17
C SER A 147 3.06 -10.70 -5.20
N ASP A 148 3.24 -11.97 -4.82
CA ASP A 148 2.74 -13.13 -5.56
C ASP A 148 1.44 -13.67 -4.93
N ASP A 149 1.10 -13.22 -3.71
CA ASP A 149 -0.06 -13.72 -2.97
C ASP A 149 -1.33 -12.91 -3.27
N LEU A 150 -1.22 -11.59 -3.29
CA LEU A 150 -2.34 -10.68 -3.53
C LEU A 150 -1.95 -9.63 -4.57
N GLU A 151 -2.94 -9.11 -5.27
CA GLU A 151 -2.74 -8.02 -6.22
C GLU A 151 -2.17 -6.78 -5.53
N VAL A 152 -1.28 -6.07 -6.22
CA VAL A 152 -0.84 -4.74 -5.79
C VAL A 152 -1.62 -3.70 -6.58
N ASN A 153 -2.30 -2.81 -5.88
CA ASN A 153 -3.18 -1.80 -6.48
C ASN A 153 -2.43 -0.90 -7.46
N GLU A 154 -2.94 -0.81 -8.68
CA GLU A 154 -2.43 0.09 -9.72
C GLU A 154 -2.44 1.55 -9.21
N GLY A 155 -1.32 2.26 -9.44
CA GLY A 155 -1.10 3.63 -8.99
C GLY A 155 -0.81 3.77 -7.49
N ARG A 156 -0.73 2.66 -6.74
CA ARG A 156 -0.30 2.61 -5.34
C ARG A 156 0.87 1.66 -5.09
N GLU A 157 1.46 1.16 -6.16
CA GLU A 157 2.58 0.21 -6.14
C GLU A 157 3.95 0.89 -5.95
N VAL A 158 4.02 2.21 -6.18
CA VAL A 158 5.26 3.00 -6.08
C VAL A 158 5.07 4.18 -5.12
N PHE A 159 6.06 4.41 -4.26
CA PHE A 159 6.14 5.55 -3.36
C PHE A 159 7.51 6.24 -3.53
N ILE A 160 7.53 7.55 -3.67
CA ILE A 160 8.73 8.32 -3.96
C ILE A 160 9.06 9.23 -2.79
N LEU A 161 10.20 9.00 -2.15
CA LEU A 161 10.78 9.91 -1.16
C LEU A 161 11.71 10.88 -1.91
N ASN A 162 11.23 12.08 -2.22
CA ASN A 162 12.03 13.16 -2.81
C ASN A 162 12.82 13.86 -1.71
N LEU A 163 14.14 13.78 -1.74
CA LEU A 163 15.03 14.38 -0.74
C LEU A 163 15.49 15.77 -1.19
N VAL A 164 15.44 16.74 -0.25
CA VAL A 164 15.83 18.16 -0.48
C VAL A 164 16.68 18.70 0.64
#